data_45ccd7f6af56acfed99d69f141d2a238
#
_entry.id   45ccd7f6af56acfed99d69f141d2a238
#
_cell.length_a   1.000
_cell.length_b   1.000
_cell.length_c   1.000
_cell.angle_alpha   90.00
_cell.angle_beta   90.00
_cell.angle_gamma   90.00
#
_symmetry.space_group_name_H-M   'P 1'
#
loop_
_entity.id
_entity.type
_entity.pdbx_description
1 polymer ?
#
loop_
_entity_poly.entity_id
_entity_poly.type
_entity_poly.pdbx_seq_one_letter_code
_entity_poly.pdbx_strand_id
1 'polypeptide(L)' 'MVKPASTPLPDLSYRDAQDQTVCVVSVAHNRVTFYREGDQFPCVQPIERFIKEYTEVRQ' A
#
# COMPACT_ATOMS: atom_id res chain seq x y z
N MET A 1 0.41 -21.96 -6.96
CA MET A 1 0.62 -20.94 -7.80
C MET A 1 0.46 -19.61 -7.16
N VAL A 2 1.31 -18.78 -7.48
CA VAL A 2 1.31 -17.51 -6.90
C VAL A 2 0.40 -16.61 -7.65
N LYS A 3 -0.44 -15.88 -6.97
CA LYS A 3 -1.20 -14.94 -7.56
C LYS A 3 -0.50 -13.67 -7.69
N PRO A 4 -0.64 -12.96 -8.73
CA PRO A 4 -0.01 -11.65 -8.85
C PRO A 4 -0.51 -10.75 -7.74
N ALA A 5 0.12 -9.65 -7.60
CA ALA A 5 -0.27 -8.70 -6.61
C ALA A 5 -1.73 -8.42 -6.74
N SER A 6 -2.42 -8.55 -5.67
CA SER A 6 -3.84 -8.32 -5.69
C SER A 6 -4.14 -7.02 -4.99
N THR A 7 -5.41 -6.75 -4.83
CA THR A 7 -5.85 -5.54 -4.20
C THR A 7 -5.24 -5.43 -2.81
N PRO A 8 -4.62 -4.31 -2.47
CA PRO A 8 -4.10 -4.12 -1.13
C PRO A 8 -5.22 -4.17 -0.11
N LEU A 9 -4.88 -4.65 1.08
CA LEU A 9 -5.86 -4.80 2.15
C LEU A 9 -5.60 -3.78 3.24
N PRO A 10 -6.66 -3.31 3.89
CA PRO A 10 -6.48 -2.41 5.03
C PRO A 10 -5.72 -3.10 6.15
N ASP A 11 -5.08 -2.31 6.96
CA ASP A 11 -4.35 -2.78 8.14
C ASP A 11 -3.11 -3.59 7.83
N LEU A 12 -2.70 -3.63 6.58
CA LEU A 12 -1.46 -4.27 6.21
C LEU A 12 -0.40 -3.22 5.96
N SER A 13 0.83 -3.61 6.17
CA SER A 13 1.97 -2.72 5.92
C SER A 13 2.60 -3.05 4.58
N TYR A 14 3.08 -2.05 3.91
CA TYR A 14 3.74 -2.20 2.63
C TYR A 14 5.03 -1.39 2.64
N ARG A 15 5.91 -1.70 1.72
CA ARG A 15 7.20 -1.05 1.66
C ARG A 15 7.47 -0.64 0.22
N ASP A 16 8.01 0.56 0.05
CA ASP A 16 8.32 1.02 -1.30
C ASP A 16 9.76 0.67 -1.66
N ALA A 17 10.19 1.14 -2.83
CA ALA A 17 11.51 0.81 -3.33
C ALA A 17 12.62 1.43 -2.48
N GLN A 18 12.29 2.43 -1.70
CA GLN A 18 13.26 3.07 -0.83
C GLN A 18 13.20 2.54 0.59
N ASP A 19 12.48 1.44 0.77
CA ASP A 19 12.39 0.77 2.06
C ASP A 19 11.59 1.57 3.07
N GLN A 20 10.74 2.45 2.61
CA GLN A 20 9.87 3.20 3.49
C GLN A 20 8.60 2.43 3.72
N THR A 21 8.19 2.35 4.97
CA THR A 21 7.00 1.59 5.33
C THR A 21 5.78 2.49 5.28
N VAL A 22 4.70 1.97 4.71
CA VAL A 22 3.42 2.66 4.69
C VAL A 22 2.36 1.73 5.22
N CYS A 23 1.31 2.30 5.74
CA CYS A 23 0.22 1.55 6.34
C CYS A 23 -1.06 1.86 5.58
N VAL A 24 -1.67 0.85 4.99
CA VAL A 24 -2.90 1.03 4.25
C VAL A 24 -4.05 1.10 5.23
N VAL A 25 -4.88 2.13 5.09
CA VAL A 25 -6.01 2.30 5.98
C VAL A 25 -7.34 2.13 5.28
N SER A 26 -7.35 2.26 3.96
CA SER A 26 -8.63 2.15 3.25
C SER A 26 -8.38 1.86 1.79
N VAL A 27 -9.24 1.06 1.20
CA VAL A 27 -9.20 0.77 -0.22
C VAL A 27 -10.62 0.91 -0.74
N ALA A 28 -10.83 1.85 -1.64
CA ALA A 28 -12.15 2.09 -2.19
C ALA A 28 -12.04 2.82 -3.51
N HIS A 29 -13.02 2.62 -4.37
CA HIS A 29 -13.10 3.33 -5.64
C HIS A 29 -11.80 3.22 -6.44
N ASN A 30 -11.19 2.04 -6.40
CA ASN A 30 -9.98 1.77 -7.14
C ASN A 30 -8.81 2.59 -6.66
N ARG A 31 -8.84 3.07 -5.43
CA ARG A 31 -7.76 3.87 -4.86
C ARG A 31 -7.40 3.37 -3.49
N VAL A 32 -6.13 3.52 -3.16
CA VAL A 32 -5.60 3.10 -1.88
C VAL A 32 -5.26 4.33 -1.07
N THR A 33 -5.75 4.39 0.15
CA THR A 33 -5.41 5.45 1.08
C THR A 33 -4.45 4.88 2.10
N PHE A 34 -3.31 5.51 2.28
CA PHE A 34 -2.30 5.00 3.18
C PHE A 34 -1.53 6.15 3.82
N TYR A 35 -0.89 5.83 4.93
CA TYR A 35 -0.03 6.79 5.62
C TYR A 35 1.40 6.31 5.52
N ARG A 36 2.30 7.24 5.27
CA ARG A 36 3.72 6.95 5.35
C ARG A 36 4.17 7.09 6.78
N GLU A 37 5.16 6.29 7.12
CA GLU A 37 5.70 6.36 8.46
C GLU A 37 6.22 7.74 8.73
N GLY A 38 5.78 8.36 9.81
CA GLY A 38 6.20 9.71 10.15
C GLY A 38 5.33 10.81 9.61
N ASP A 39 4.41 10.50 8.71
CA ASP A 39 3.53 11.52 8.14
C ASP A 39 2.18 11.51 8.82
N GLN A 40 1.61 12.69 8.95
CA GLN A 40 0.30 12.82 9.54
C GLN A 40 -0.82 12.84 8.54
N PHE A 41 -0.50 13.03 7.28
CA PHE A 41 -1.52 13.17 6.26
C PHE A 41 -1.56 11.96 5.37
N PRO A 42 -2.75 11.50 5.01
CA PRO A 42 -2.85 10.31 4.17
C PRO A 42 -2.47 10.61 2.73
N CYS A 43 -2.00 9.58 2.06
CA CYS A 43 -1.73 9.64 0.63
C CYS A 43 -2.73 8.75 -0.07
N VAL A 44 -3.08 9.12 -1.30
CA VAL A 44 -4.02 8.35 -2.08
C VAL A 44 -3.40 8.07 -3.44
N GLN A 45 -3.48 6.83 -3.86
CA GLN A 45 -2.96 6.44 -5.18
C GLN A 45 -3.90 5.45 -5.82
N PRO A 46 -3.92 5.38 -7.16
CA PRO A 46 -4.66 4.31 -7.82
C PRO A 46 -4.09 2.96 -7.42
N ILE A 47 -4.96 1.97 -7.35
CA ILE A 47 -4.53 0.64 -6.94
C ILE A 47 -3.44 0.10 -7.85
N GLU A 48 -3.59 0.30 -9.14
CA GLU A 48 -2.60 -0.23 -10.08
C GLU A 48 -1.22 0.32 -9.84
N ARG A 49 -1.15 1.59 -9.53
CA ARG A 49 0.13 2.20 -9.28
C ARG A 49 0.69 1.74 -7.94
N PHE A 50 -0.19 1.59 -6.95
CA PHE A 50 0.26 1.18 -5.63
C PHE A 50 0.90 -0.20 -5.68
N ILE A 51 0.27 -1.14 -6.36
CA ILE A 51 0.82 -2.50 -6.37
C ILE A 51 2.11 -2.60 -7.19
N LYS A 52 2.36 -1.62 -8.05
CA LYS A 52 3.62 -1.61 -8.78
C LYS A 52 4.75 -1.03 -7.95
N GLU A 53 4.44 -0.11 -7.08
CA GLU A 53 5.46 0.62 -6.34
C GLU A 53 5.68 0.09 -4.93
N TYR A 54 4.74 -0.66 -4.41
CA TYR A 54 4.81 -1.11 -3.03
C TYR A 54 4.72 -2.61 -2.93
N THR A 55 5.43 -3.16 -1.95
CA THR A 55 5.44 -4.59 -1.72
C THR A 55 4.92 -4.87 -0.33
N GLU A 56 4.08 -5.87 -0.22
CA GLU A 56 3.52 -6.23 1.07
C GLU A 56 4.62 -6.74 1.99
N VAL A 57 4.60 -6.27 3.23
CA VAL A 57 5.57 -6.72 4.22
C VAL A 57 5.00 -7.93 4.92
N ARG A 58 5.71 -9.03 4.84
CA ARG A 58 5.26 -10.25 5.48
C ARG A 58 6.12 -10.55 6.66
N GLN A 59 5.50 -11.00 7.71
CA GLN A 59 6.22 -11.35 8.92
C GLN A 59 6.60 -12.80 8.90
#